data_59a6b104a0b0bff543f1a03e5cd1dd66
#
_entry.id   59a6b104a0b0bff543f1a03e5cd1dd66
#
_cell.length_a   1.000
_cell.length_b   1.000
_cell.length_c   1.000
_cell.angle_alpha   90.00
_cell.angle_beta   90.00
_cell.angle_gamma   90.00
#
_symmetry.space_group_name_H-M   'P 1'
#
loop_
_entity.id
_entity.type
_entity.pdbx_description
1 polymer ?
#
loop_
_entity_poly.entity_id
_entity_poly.type
_entity_poly.pdbx_seq_one_letter_code
_entity_poly.pdbx_strand_id
1 'polypeptide(L)'
;MRNSMIKLMKSIVAALAVAGIATVTIPAAHAAGDTPKPPRQHWSFSGLFGTFDRASAQRGLQVYREVCAACHSLELVHFRHLAGIGYKEDQIKAMAAEAEVTDGPNDDGEMFERPGIPADRFPSPFPNAKAAAAANNGKAPPDLSLITKARNHGGDSALRFS
;
A
#
# COMPACT_ATOMS: atom_id res chain seq x y z
N MET A 1 -36.82 -55.86 30.23
CA MET A 1 -35.37 -55.68 30.45
C MET A 1 -34.63 -55.21 29.20
N ARG A 2 -34.85 -55.82 28.01
CA ARG A 2 -34.13 -55.47 26.76
C ARG A 2 -34.27 -54.00 26.33
N ASN A 3 -35.46 -53.38 26.46
CA ASN A 3 -35.71 -51.99 26.08
C ASN A 3 -35.05 -50.97 27.03
N SER A 4 -34.84 -51.33 28.29
CA SER A 4 -34.20 -50.47 29.29
C SER A 4 -32.67 -50.42 29.05
N MET A 5 -32.07 -51.51 28.68
CA MET A 5 -30.64 -51.57 28.32
C MET A 5 -30.33 -50.80 27.06
N ILE A 6 -31.20 -50.86 26.04
CA ILE A 6 -31.02 -50.10 24.78
C ILE A 6 -31.14 -48.61 25.05
N LYS A 7 -32.02 -48.15 25.90
CA LYS A 7 -32.14 -46.71 26.29
C LYS A 7 -30.87 -46.25 27.04
N LEU A 8 -30.37 -47.06 27.96
CA LEU A 8 -29.17 -46.76 28.72
C LEU A 8 -27.91 -46.65 27.81
N MET A 9 -27.75 -47.58 26.87
CA MET A 9 -26.65 -47.55 25.89
C MET A 9 -26.73 -46.30 24.99
N LYS A 10 -27.90 -45.93 24.51
CA LYS A 10 -28.08 -44.70 23.70
C LYS A 10 -27.74 -43.44 24.48
N SER A 11 -28.10 -43.36 25.78
CA SER A 11 -27.73 -42.24 26.62
C SER A 11 -26.22 -42.12 26.88
N ILE A 12 -25.55 -43.25 27.07
CA ILE A 12 -24.07 -43.27 27.25
C ILE A 12 -23.34 -42.86 25.97
N VAL A 13 -23.75 -43.34 24.80
CA VAL A 13 -23.17 -42.94 23.52
C VAL A 13 -23.38 -41.47 23.23
N ALA A 14 -24.56 -40.91 23.54
CA ALA A 14 -24.84 -39.49 23.39
C ALA A 14 -23.98 -38.62 24.34
N ALA A 15 -23.78 -39.05 25.58
CA ALA A 15 -22.94 -38.37 26.56
C ALA A 15 -21.46 -38.36 26.17
N LEU A 16 -20.97 -39.45 25.61
CA LEU A 16 -19.58 -39.57 25.11
C LEU A 16 -19.36 -38.71 23.84
N ALA A 17 -20.35 -38.58 22.98
CA ALA A 17 -20.26 -37.73 21.79
C ALA A 17 -20.20 -36.22 22.15
N VAL A 18 -20.91 -35.80 23.20
CA VAL A 18 -20.86 -34.41 23.68
C VAL A 18 -19.56 -34.07 24.42
N ALA A 19 -18.99 -35.02 25.15
CA ALA A 19 -17.71 -34.84 25.86
C ALA A 19 -16.51 -34.77 24.89
N GLY A 20 -16.59 -35.33 23.69
CA GLY A 20 -15.53 -35.32 22.69
C GLY A 20 -15.37 -34.00 21.92
N ILE A 21 -16.37 -33.10 21.99
CA ILE A 21 -16.35 -31.81 21.24
C ILE A 21 -15.67 -30.67 22.05
N ALA A 22 -15.43 -30.88 23.34
CA ALA A 22 -15.03 -29.80 24.25
C ALA A 22 -13.51 -29.51 24.34
N THR A 23 -12.65 -30.17 23.55
CA THR A 23 -11.19 -29.98 23.68
C THR A 23 -10.44 -29.69 22.39
N VAL A 24 -11.08 -29.14 21.36
CA VAL A 24 -10.33 -28.50 20.29
C VAL A 24 -9.99 -27.08 20.76
N THR A 25 -8.97 -26.94 21.60
CA THR A 25 -8.27 -25.67 21.80
C THR A 25 -7.59 -25.34 20.47
N ILE A 26 -8.25 -24.52 19.66
CA ILE A 26 -7.62 -23.88 18.50
C ILE A 26 -6.53 -22.99 19.09
N PRO A 27 -5.21 -23.26 18.86
CA PRO A 27 -4.20 -22.29 19.25
C PRO A 27 -4.53 -21.01 18.52
N ALA A 28 -4.75 -19.92 19.27
CA ALA A 28 -4.84 -18.59 18.68
C ALA A 28 -3.53 -18.39 17.89
N ALA A 29 -3.64 -18.37 16.57
CA ALA A 29 -2.52 -18.02 15.72
C ALA A 29 -2.15 -16.57 16.07
N HIS A 30 -1.14 -16.37 16.90
CA HIS A 30 -0.49 -15.08 17.09
C HIS A 30 0.22 -14.72 15.78
N ALA A 31 -0.55 -14.26 14.80
CA ALA A 31 -0.03 -13.76 13.52
C ALA A 31 0.65 -12.38 13.67
N ALA A 32 0.60 -11.78 14.85
CA ALA A 32 1.31 -10.56 15.19
C ALA A 32 2.47 -10.92 16.12
N GLY A 33 3.55 -11.48 15.56
CA GLY A 33 4.83 -11.46 16.23
C GLY A 33 5.20 -10.00 16.55
N ASP A 34 5.85 -9.76 17.68
CA ASP A 34 6.43 -8.45 18.01
C ASP A 34 7.31 -7.98 16.84
N THR A 35 6.75 -7.13 15.99
CA THR A 35 7.54 -6.49 14.93
C THR A 35 8.57 -5.59 15.61
N PRO A 36 9.87 -5.80 15.38
CA PRO A 36 10.89 -4.96 15.97
C PRO A 36 10.63 -3.50 15.58
N LYS A 37 10.62 -2.62 16.58
CA LYS A 37 10.45 -1.18 16.33
C LYS A 37 11.62 -0.69 15.48
N PRO A 38 11.35 0.00 14.35
CA PRO A 38 12.43 0.56 13.54
C PRO A 38 13.25 1.56 14.38
N PRO A 39 14.58 1.64 14.15
CA PRO A 39 15.42 2.58 14.85
C PRO A 39 14.97 4.02 14.59
N ARG A 40 15.05 4.87 15.60
CA ARG A 40 14.77 6.30 15.44
C ARG A 40 15.77 6.94 14.51
N GLN A 41 15.28 7.64 13.49
CA GLN A 41 16.08 8.41 12.56
C GLN A 41 15.93 9.91 12.83
N HIS A 42 17.03 10.65 12.69
CA HIS A 42 17.00 12.11 12.73
C HIS A 42 16.76 12.65 11.32
N TRP A 43 15.52 13.08 11.08
CA TRP A 43 15.15 13.67 9.79
C TRP A 43 15.26 15.18 9.83
N SER A 44 15.74 15.80 8.75
CA SER A 44 15.85 17.26 8.63
C SER A 44 14.50 17.99 8.81
N PHE A 45 13.41 17.30 8.50
CA PHE A 45 12.03 17.80 8.62
C PHE A 45 11.39 17.50 9.99
N SER A 46 12.12 16.91 10.95
CA SER A 46 11.61 16.62 12.28
C SER A 46 11.62 17.87 13.16
N GLY A 47 10.56 18.00 13.99
CA GLY A 47 10.45 19.10 14.95
C GLY A 47 9.79 20.37 14.38
N LEU A 48 9.59 21.35 15.26
CA LEU A 48 8.83 22.58 14.97
C LEU A 48 9.44 23.42 13.83
N PHE A 49 10.75 23.40 13.67
CA PHE A 49 11.50 24.16 12.66
C PHE A 49 12.11 23.26 11.58
N GLY A 50 11.64 22.01 11.50
CA GLY A 50 12.15 21.07 10.53
C GLY A 50 11.79 21.47 9.09
N THR A 51 12.72 21.27 8.16
CA THR A 51 12.54 21.53 6.73
C THR A 51 12.97 20.34 5.91
N PHE A 52 12.28 20.10 4.80
CA PHE A 52 12.68 19.04 3.87
C PHE A 52 13.98 19.42 3.14
N ASP A 53 14.93 18.51 3.15
CA ASP A 53 16.10 18.59 2.26
C ASP A 53 15.67 18.27 0.82
N ARG A 54 15.60 19.32 0.01
CA ARG A 54 15.18 19.23 -1.40
C ARG A 54 16.10 18.33 -2.21
N ALA A 55 17.39 18.39 -1.99
CA ALA A 55 18.35 17.55 -2.71
C ALA A 55 18.15 16.06 -2.37
N SER A 56 17.86 15.76 -1.11
CA SER A 56 17.51 14.39 -0.70
C SER A 56 16.20 13.92 -1.33
N ALA A 57 15.18 14.80 -1.39
CA ALA A 57 13.91 14.48 -2.03
C ALA A 57 14.04 14.25 -3.54
N GLN A 58 14.90 15.03 -4.23
CA GLN A 58 15.19 14.82 -5.65
C GLN A 58 15.89 13.48 -5.91
N ARG A 59 16.86 13.10 -5.07
CA ARG A 59 17.50 11.76 -5.15
C ARG A 59 16.47 10.66 -4.90
N GLY A 60 15.53 10.86 -3.96
CA GLY A 60 14.43 9.95 -3.71
C GLY A 60 13.49 9.80 -4.91
N LEU A 61 13.19 10.90 -5.61
CA LEU A 61 12.44 10.86 -6.86
C LEU A 61 13.18 10.07 -7.95
N GLN A 62 14.49 10.24 -8.06
CA GLN A 62 15.30 9.47 -9.00
C GLN A 62 15.19 7.97 -8.71
N VAL A 63 15.37 7.55 -7.45
CA VAL A 63 15.21 6.15 -7.05
C VAL A 63 13.80 5.64 -7.35
N TYR A 64 12.77 6.45 -7.09
CA TYR A 64 11.40 6.07 -7.44
C TYR A 64 11.27 5.79 -8.94
N ARG A 65 11.69 6.71 -9.79
CA ARG A 65 11.57 6.59 -11.25
C ARG A 65 12.36 5.42 -11.84
N GLU A 66 13.56 5.18 -11.32
CA GLU A 66 14.48 4.17 -11.87
C GLU A 66 14.19 2.76 -11.32
N VAL A 67 13.62 2.65 -10.12
CA VAL A 67 13.47 1.36 -9.43
C VAL A 67 12.02 1.08 -9.04
N CYS A 68 11.39 1.97 -8.25
CA CYS A 68 10.11 1.66 -7.62
C CYS A 68 8.93 1.74 -8.60
N ALA A 69 8.98 2.64 -9.58
CA ALA A 69 7.92 2.91 -10.52
C ALA A 69 7.59 1.71 -11.44
N ALA A 70 8.49 0.74 -11.55
CA ALA A 70 8.22 -0.50 -12.29
C ALA A 70 7.09 -1.36 -11.67
N CYS A 71 6.85 -1.21 -10.36
CA CYS A 71 5.87 -2.01 -9.63
C CYS A 71 4.88 -1.16 -8.84
N HIS A 72 5.27 0.05 -8.39
CA HIS A 72 4.49 0.89 -7.48
C HIS A 72 3.98 2.16 -8.14
N SER A 73 2.71 2.46 -7.94
CA SER A 73 2.10 3.73 -8.35
C SER A 73 2.38 4.88 -7.37
N LEU A 74 2.16 6.12 -7.86
CA LEU A 74 2.08 7.37 -7.10
C LEU A 74 0.82 8.13 -7.50
N GLU A 75 -0.34 7.54 -7.31
CA GLU A 75 -1.62 8.02 -7.86
C GLU A 75 -2.04 9.42 -7.36
N LEU A 76 -1.56 9.85 -6.19
CA LEU A 76 -1.88 11.16 -5.64
C LEU A 76 -0.85 12.24 -5.99
N VAL A 77 0.23 11.88 -6.69
CA VAL A 77 1.30 12.80 -7.05
C VAL A 77 1.17 13.20 -8.52
N HIS A 78 1.13 14.51 -8.76
CA HIS A 78 1.14 15.10 -10.10
C HIS A 78 2.54 15.67 -10.38
N PHE A 79 2.91 15.76 -11.65
CA PHE A 79 4.22 16.33 -12.02
C PHE A 79 4.41 17.74 -11.49
N ARG A 80 3.37 18.59 -11.46
CA ARG A 80 3.43 19.94 -10.87
C ARG A 80 3.88 19.99 -9.41
N HIS A 81 3.69 18.90 -8.64
CA HIS A 81 4.11 18.84 -7.23
C HIS A 81 5.64 18.83 -7.08
N LEU A 82 6.38 18.52 -8.15
CA LEU A 82 7.84 18.53 -8.14
C LEU A 82 8.43 19.93 -7.89
N ALA A 83 7.65 21.00 -8.12
CA ALA A 83 8.04 22.36 -7.73
C ALA A 83 8.32 22.46 -6.23
N GLY A 84 7.57 21.71 -5.39
CA GLY A 84 7.77 21.68 -3.94
C GLY A 84 9.14 21.15 -3.51
N ILE A 85 9.76 20.29 -4.30
CA ILE A 85 11.10 19.76 -4.07
C ILE A 85 12.19 20.46 -4.91
N GLY A 86 11.86 21.60 -5.53
CA GLY A 86 12.82 22.52 -6.11
C GLY A 86 13.07 22.39 -7.61
N TYR A 87 12.27 21.60 -8.34
CA TYR A 87 12.34 21.59 -9.80
C TYR A 87 11.70 22.86 -10.40
N LYS A 88 12.30 23.36 -11.48
CA LYS A 88 11.77 24.49 -12.25
C LYS A 88 10.68 24.02 -13.21
N GLU A 89 9.85 24.97 -13.67
CA GLU A 89 8.72 24.67 -14.54
C GLU A 89 9.13 23.98 -15.85
N ASP A 90 10.21 24.42 -16.47
CA ASP A 90 10.78 23.82 -17.68
C ASP A 90 11.23 22.37 -17.45
N GLN A 91 11.86 22.10 -16.32
CA GLN A 91 12.26 20.74 -15.92
C GLN A 91 11.04 19.85 -15.66
N ILE A 92 10.00 20.38 -15.00
CA ILE A 92 8.76 19.65 -14.74
C ILE A 92 8.04 19.32 -16.05
N LYS A 93 7.97 20.25 -16.99
CA LYS A 93 7.40 20.01 -18.33
C LYS A 93 8.16 18.95 -19.08
N ALA A 94 9.50 18.99 -19.05
CA ALA A 94 10.33 17.98 -19.69
C ALA A 94 10.10 16.59 -19.10
N MET A 95 10.11 16.47 -17.76
CA MET A 95 9.85 15.20 -17.09
C MET A 95 8.43 14.65 -17.32
N ALA A 96 7.43 15.54 -17.40
CA ALA A 96 6.07 15.11 -17.70
C ALA A 96 5.95 14.58 -19.12
N ALA A 97 6.58 15.25 -20.08
CA ALA A 97 6.54 14.86 -21.50
C ALA A 97 7.25 13.53 -21.81
N GLU A 98 8.08 13.02 -20.91
CA GLU A 98 8.65 11.66 -21.03
C GLU A 98 7.62 10.54 -20.77
N ALA A 99 6.48 10.88 -20.14
CA ALA A 99 5.43 9.93 -19.84
C ALA A 99 4.36 9.95 -20.93
N GLU A 100 3.88 8.78 -21.33
CA GLU A 100 2.66 8.65 -22.14
C GLU A 100 1.45 8.60 -21.23
N VAL A 101 0.43 9.38 -21.57
CA VAL A 101 -0.82 9.50 -20.80
C VAL A 101 -1.99 9.27 -21.73
N THR A 102 -2.83 8.30 -21.37
CA THR A 102 -4.11 8.08 -22.06
C THR A 102 -5.05 9.23 -21.74
N ASP A 103 -5.56 9.89 -22.76
CA ASP A 103 -6.50 11.01 -22.68
C ASP A 103 -7.70 10.78 -23.58
N GLY A 104 -8.71 11.62 -23.49
CA GLY A 104 -9.92 11.52 -24.28
C GLY A 104 -11.19 11.36 -23.44
N PRO A 105 -12.31 11.01 -24.08
CA PRO A 105 -12.42 10.72 -25.53
C PRO A 105 -12.26 11.97 -26.40
N ASN A 106 -11.76 11.76 -27.65
CA ASN A 106 -11.77 12.77 -28.69
C ASN A 106 -13.20 12.96 -29.24
N ASP A 107 -13.37 13.80 -30.28
CA ASP A 107 -14.67 14.08 -30.88
C ASP A 107 -15.33 12.83 -31.52
N ASP A 108 -14.54 11.83 -31.85
CA ASP A 108 -14.99 10.54 -32.38
C ASP A 108 -15.29 9.50 -31.28
N GLY A 109 -15.07 9.86 -30.01
CA GLY A 109 -15.29 8.99 -28.85
C GLY A 109 -14.13 8.03 -28.56
N GLU A 110 -12.96 8.24 -29.15
CA GLU A 110 -11.80 7.38 -29.00
C GLU A 110 -10.82 7.91 -27.93
N MET A 111 -10.22 7.00 -27.18
CA MET A 111 -9.11 7.32 -26.27
C MET A 111 -7.81 7.39 -27.09
N PHE A 112 -6.93 8.30 -26.74
CA PHE A 112 -5.65 8.51 -27.43
C PHE A 112 -4.51 8.71 -26.44
N GLU A 113 -3.30 8.45 -26.88
CA GLU A 113 -2.09 8.68 -26.10
C GLU A 113 -1.49 10.03 -26.46
N ARG A 114 -1.03 10.74 -25.43
CA ARG A 114 -0.29 12.00 -25.58
C ARG A 114 0.87 12.10 -24.59
N PRO A 115 1.87 12.94 -24.87
CA PRO A 115 2.85 13.32 -23.85
C PRO A 115 2.18 13.94 -22.64
N GLY A 116 2.68 13.58 -21.46
CA GLY A 116 2.17 14.13 -20.21
C GLY A 116 2.45 15.62 -20.06
N ILE A 117 1.64 16.28 -19.25
CA ILE A 117 1.78 17.69 -18.87
C ILE A 117 1.90 17.81 -17.34
N PRO A 118 2.31 18.98 -16.79
CA PRO A 118 2.47 19.16 -15.35
C PRO A 118 1.21 18.86 -14.50
N ALA A 119 0.03 18.95 -15.11
CA ALA A 119 -1.24 18.64 -14.45
C ALA A 119 -1.53 17.14 -14.33
N ASP A 120 -0.85 16.30 -15.11
CA ASP A 120 -1.06 14.87 -15.08
C ASP A 120 -0.42 14.23 -13.84
N ARG A 121 -0.95 13.08 -13.46
CA ARG A 121 -0.39 12.24 -12.40
C ARG A 121 0.79 11.44 -12.94
N PHE A 122 1.62 10.97 -12.04
CA PHE A 122 2.59 9.94 -12.40
C PHE A 122 1.85 8.71 -12.92
N PRO A 123 2.26 8.15 -14.08
CA PRO A 123 1.60 7.00 -14.66
C PRO A 123 1.71 5.78 -13.74
N SER A 124 0.64 5.01 -13.70
CA SER A 124 0.62 3.75 -12.97
C SER A 124 1.28 2.64 -13.80
N PRO A 125 2.11 1.77 -13.23
CA PRO A 125 2.77 0.69 -13.98
C PRO A 125 1.80 -0.38 -14.48
N PHE A 126 0.60 -0.42 -13.92
CA PHE A 126 -0.43 -1.40 -14.30
C PHE A 126 -1.78 -0.70 -14.50
N PRO A 127 -2.61 -1.16 -15.43
CA PRO A 127 -3.90 -0.54 -15.72
C PRO A 127 -4.93 -0.72 -14.59
N ASN A 128 -4.74 -1.71 -13.73
CA ASN A 128 -5.62 -1.97 -12.59
C ASN A 128 -4.97 -2.93 -11.58
N ALA A 129 -5.57 -3.03 -10.39
CA ALA A 129 -5.05 -3.88 -9.31
C ALA A 129 -5.00 -5.38 -9.65
N LYS A 130 -5.87 -5.88 -10.54
CA LYS A 130 -5.85 -7.30 -10.95
C LYS A 130 -4.63 -7.59 -11.82
N ALA A 131 -4.32 -6.70 -12.77
CA ALA A 131 -3.11 -6.82 -13.59
C ALA A 131 -1.85 -6.69 -12.73
N ALA A 132 -1.83 -5.74 -11.77
CA ALA A 132 -0.74 -5.59 -10.82
C ALA A 132 -0.53 -6.86 -9.98
N ALA A 133 -1.60 -7.47 -9.47
CA ALA A 133 -1.53 -8.70 -8.69
C ALA A 133 -1.02 -9.88 -9.53
N ALA A 134 -1.49 -10.02 -10.77
CA ALA A 134 -1.05 -11.08 -11.67
C ALA A 134 0.46 -11.02 -11.96
N ALA A 135 0.99 -9.81 -12.14
CA ALA A 135 2.42 -9.58 -12.37
C ALA A 135 3.28 -9.74 -11.09
N ASN A 136 2.68 -9.73 -9.90
CA ASN A 136 3.38 -9.70 -8.62
C ASN A 136 2.94 -10.84 -7.67
N ASN A 137 2.99 -12.07 -8.15
CA ASN A 137 2.72 -13.29 -7.38
C ASN A 137 1.35 -13.28 -6.64
N GLY A 138 0.33 -12.73 -7.27
CA GLY A 138 -1.04 -12.71 -6.75
C GLY A 138 -1.36 -11.56 -5.80
N LYS A 139 -0.44 -10.62 -5.54
CA LYS A 139 -0.68 -9.49 -4.67
C LYS A 139 -0.23 -8.17 -5.31
N ALA A 140 -1.15 -7.23 -5.45
CA ALA A 140 -0.83 -5.91 -6.00
C ALA A 140 0.13 -5.14 -5.07
N PRO A 141 1.23 -4.57 -5.61
CA PRO A 141 2.07 -3.66 -4.86
C PRO A 141 1.26 -2.43 -4.41
N PRO A 142 1.43 -1.95 -3.17
CA PRO A 142 0.69 -0.79 -2.69
C PRO A 142 1.15 0.50 -3.39
N ASP A 143 0.23 1.45 -3.55
CA ASP A 143 0.55 2.83 -3.94
C ASP A 143 1.44 3.49 -2.89
N LEU A 144 2.47 4.22 -3.33
CA LEU A 144 3.45 4.83 -2.43
C LEU A 144 3.11 6.27 -2.03
N SER A 145 2.06 6.88 -2.57
CA SER A 145 1.73 8.29 -2.32
C SER A 145 1.62 8.65 -0.83
N LEU A 146 1.08 7.74 -0.02
CA LEU A 146 0.90 7.95 1.43
C LEU A 146 1.53 6.84 2.27
N ILE A 147 2.42 6.04 1.70
CA ILE A 147 2.93 4.83 2.35
C ILE A 147 3.65 5.12 3.67
N THR A 148 4.41 6.20 3.74
CA THR A 148 5.13 6.60 4.95
C THR A 148 4.17 6.92 6.09
N LYS A 149 3.04 7.58 5.79
CA LYS A 149 1.98 7.87 6.76
C LYS A 149 1.20 6.62 7.14
N ALA A 150 0.87 5.78 6.16
CA ALA A 150 0.12 4.55 6.37
C ALA A 150 0.91 3.48 7.17
N ARG A 151 2.24 3.50 7.10
CA ARG A 151 3.14 2.57 7.80
C ARG A 151 3.74 3.15 9.07
N ASN A 152 3.27 4.29 9.50
CA ASN A 152 3.67 4.88 10.76
C ASN A 152 3.07 4.08 11.94
N HIS A 153 3.88 3.25 12.57
CA HIS A 153 3.51 2.39 13.70
C HIS A 153 3.42 3.16 15.02
N GLY A 154 2.72 4.26 15.02
CA GLY A 154 2.24 4.87 16.24
C GLY A 154 3.23 5.75 17.00
N GLY A 155 2.72 6.84 17.39
CA GLY A 155 3.01 7.53 18.64
C GLY A 155 3.87 8.77 18.52
N ASP A 156 4.98 8.77 17.84
CA ASP A 156 5.90 9.91 17.92
C ASP A 156 5.88 10.87 16.72
N SER A 157 5.33 10.44 15.60
CA SER A 157 5.37 11.26 14.38
C SER A 157 4.05 11.99 14.06
N ALA A 158 2.91 11.49 14.55
CA ALA A 158 1.61 12.10 14.29
C ALA A 158 1.43 13.47 14.96
N LEU A 159 2.07 13.70 16.10
CA LEU A 159 2.01 14.98 16.84
C LEU A 159 3.07 16.00 16.41
N ARG A 160 3.96 15.63 15.48
CA ARG A 160 5.04 16.50 15.01
C ARG A 160 4.77 17.15 13.66
N PHE A 161 3.61 16.88 13.08
CA PHE A 161 3.16 17.48 11.83
C PHE A 161 1.93 18.40 11.99
N SER A 162 1.55 18.70 13.25
CA SER A 162 0.51 19.70 13.56
C SER A 162 1.11 21.04 13.93
#